data_b5d9e9031399d495453b188b009c66b9
#
_entry.id   b5d9e9031399d495453b188b009c66b9
#
_cell.length_a   1.000
_cell.length_b   1.000
_cell.length_c   1.000
_cell.angle_alpha   90.00
_cell.angle_beta   90.00
_cell.angle_gamma   90.00
#
_symmetry.space_group_name_H-M   'P 1'
#
loop_
_entity.id
_entity.type
_entity.pdbx_description
1 polymer ?
#
loop_
_entity_poly.entity_id
_entity_poly.type
_entity_poly.pdbx_seq_one_letter_code
_entity_poly.pdbx_strand_id
1 'polypeptide(L)'
;TFTDLYYSSPAQINNLDLIPEKAVTYRIEADYVKGRWNASLRTYYRAGRDIIDWVWREDMDGKWHSEQTSRLDTYGVELTGGYAAAEGFLRRATLSYGYITTDRNTEVVARSAMDFMKHKAALAVEVRFLRRMSLALTASVYDRNGSYTDYPTPGDASVSQVRDYEPYFLLDGRLSWGKGVCRLYVDATNITDTRYCDLGGIRLPGAWVTGGVVLTIGR
;
A
#
# COMPACT_ATOMS: atom_id res chain seq x y z
N THR A 1 20.39 5.55 5.59
CA THR A 1 20.59 6.17 4.25
C THR A 1 21.56 7.35 4.34
N PHE A 2 21.92 7.96 3.20
CA PHE A 2 22.73 9.18 3.19
C PHE A 2 22.02 10.33 3.94
N THR A 3 20.72 10.42 3.84
CA THR A 3 19.90 11.40 4.55
C THR A 3 20.02 11.26 6.06
N ASP A 4 19.96 10.04 6.59
CA ASP A 4 20.00 9.79 8.03
C ASP A 4 21.37 10.13 8.63
N LEU A 5 22.43 9.96 7.83
CA LEU A 5 23.82 10.23 8.24
C LEU A 5 24.21 11.71 8.11
N TYR A 6 23.74 12.41 7.06
CA TYR A 6 24.33 13.70 6.68
C TYR A 6 23.34 14.86 6.56
N TYR A 7 22.03 14.60 6.57
CA TYR A 7 21.03 15.66 6.42
C TYR A 7 20.63 16.28 7.75
N SER A 8 20.83 17.58 7.89
CA SER A 8 20.34 18.40 9.00
C SER A 8 19.49 19.55 8.50
N SER A 9 18.49 19.90 9.26
CA SER A 9 17.60 21.07 9.02
C SER A 9 17.20 21.69 10.35
N PRO A 10 16.49 22.85 10.36
CA PRO A 10 15.94 23.38 11.60
C PRO A 10 15.05 22.43 12.39
N ALA A 11 14.45 21.43 11.72
CA ALA A 11 13.54 20.44 12.31
C ALA A 11 14.12 19.02 12.41
N GLN A 12 15.35 18.80 11.93
CA GLN A 12 15.94 17.45 11.84
C GLN A 12 17.43 17.45 12.14
N ILE A 13 17.88 16.51 12.94
CA ILE A 13 19.28 16.30 13.29
C ILE A 13 19.71 14.91 12.83
N ASN A 14 20.74 14.87 12.01
CA ASN A 14 21.39 13.64 11.56
C ASN A 14 22.22 12.98 12.67
N ASN A 15 22.64 11.74 12.43
CA ASN A 15 23.54 11.00 13.32
C ASN A 15 24.64 10.32 12.50
N LEU A 16 25.90 10.72 12.73
CA LEU A 16 27.06 10.16 12.04
C LEU A 16 27.53 8.81 12.59
N ASP A 17 27.04 8.42 13.79
CA ASP A 17 27.45 7.19 14.47
C ASP A 17 26.56 5.98 14.13
N LEU A 18 25.66 6.13 13.15
CA LEU A 18 24.77 5.04 12.72
C LEU A 18 25.57 3.89 12.08
N ILE A 19 25.29 2.69 12.54
CA ILE A 19 25.81 1.46 11.93
C ILE A 19 24.80 0.86 10.95
N PRO A 20 25.20 0.00 9.99
CA PRO A 20 24.29 -0.61 9.04
C PRO A 20 23.20 -1.46 9.70
N GLU A 21 21.97 -1.30 9.24
CA GLU A 21 20.86 -2.18 9.60
C GLU A 21 21.15 -3.64 9.23
N LYS A 22 20.66 -4.56 10.03
CA LYS A 22 20.74 -6.00 9.78
C LYS A 22 19.36 -6.61 9.84
N ALA A 23 19.05 -7.53 8.94
CA ALA A 23 17.81 -8.28 8.99
C ALA A 23 17.99 -9.71 8.48
N VAL A 24 17.28 -10.62 9.13
CA VAL A 24 17.12 -12.00 8.67
C VAL A 24 15.64 -12.22 8.42
N THR A 25 15.30 -12.74 7.24
CA THR A 25 13.92 -13.03 6.87
C THR A 25 13.74 -14.53 6.63
N TYR A 26 12.82 -15.12 7.36
CA TYR A 26 12.33 -16.48 7.13
C TYR A 26 11.01 -16.40 6.38
N ARG A 27 10.88 -17.17 5.29
CA ARG A 27 9.68 -17.20 4.46
C ARG A 27 9.25 -18.63 4.19
N ILE A 28 7.94 -18.85 4.23
CA ILE A 28 7.29 -20.09 3.79
C ILE A 28 6.30 -19.72 2.69
N GLU A 29 6.36 -20.44 1.59
CA GLU A 29 5.45 -20.27 0.46
C GLU A 29 4.83 -21.61 0.10
N ALA A 30 3.53 -21.59 -0.23
CA ALA A 30 2.80 -22.73 -0.74
C ALA A 30 1.92 -22.27 -1.91
N ASP A 31 2.09 -22.92 -3.06
CA ASP A 31 1.30 -22.66 -4.26
C ASP A 31 0.49 -23.89 -4.64
N TYR A 32 -0.75 -23.65 -5.04
CA TYR A 32 -1.67 -24.66 -5.54
C TYR A 32 -2.24 -24.23 -6.88
N VAL A 33 -2.18 -25.11 -7.88
CA VAL A 33 -2.78 -24.90 -9.20
C VAL A 33 -3.52 -26.15 -9.63
N LYS A 34 -4.81 -26.00 -9.94
CA LYS A 34 -5.62 -27.10 -10.48
C LYS A 34 -6.65 -26.56 -11.47
N GLY A 35 -6.46 -26.88 -12.74
CA GLY A 35 -7.35 -26.47 -13.81
C GLY A 35 -7.47 -24.94 -13.90
N ARG A 36 -8.64 -24.39 -13.56
CA ARG A 36 -8.95 -22.96 -13.60
C ARG A 36 -8.65 -22.23 -12.30
N TRP A 37 -8.25 -22.94 -11.26
CA TRP A 37 -8.05 -22.41 -9.92
C TRP A 37 -6.57 -22.35 -9.58
N ASN A 38 -6.20 -21.29 -8.93
CA ASN A 38 -4.90 -21.16 -8.26
C ASN A 38 -5.08 -20.58 -6.86
N ALA A 39 -4.18 -20.92 -5.97
CA ALA A 39 -4.09 -20.29 -4.66
C ALA A 39 -2.62 -20.22 -4.24
N SER A 40 -2.24 -19.17 -3.52
CA SER A 40 -0.94 -19.07 -2.89
C SER A 40 -1.07 -18.56 -1.46
N LEU A 41 -0.24 -19.10 -0.60
CA LEU A 41 -0.04 -18.65 0.78
C LEU A 41 1.43 -18.32 0.94
N ARG A 42 1.73 -17.12 1.44
CA ARG A 42 3.06 -16.68 1.83
C ARG A 42 3.01 -16.19 3.26
N THR A 43 3.92 -16.70 4.08
CA THR A 43 4.12 -16.19 5.43
C THR A 43 5.58 -15.84 5.63
N TYR A 44 5.86 -14.81 6.38
CA TYR A 44 7.22 -14.44 6.69
C TYR A 44 7.36 -13.85 8.08
N TYR A 45 8.55 -14.05 8.62
CA TYR A 45 9.05 -13.39 9.81
C TYR A 45 10.38 -12.72 9.48
N ARG A 46 10.49 -11.42 9.73
CA ARG A 46 11.72 -10.65 9.56
C ARG A 46 12.19 -10.16 10.91
N ALA A 47 13.34 -10.65 11.36
CA ALA A 47 14.05 -10.15 12.53
C ALA A 47 14.96 -9.00 12.13
N GLY A 48 14.62 -7.78 12.48
CA GLY A 48 15.41 -6.58 12.24
C GLY A 48 16.23 -6.18 13.47
N ARG A 49 17.45 -5.72 13.25
CA ARG A 49 18.37 -5.19 14.26
C ARG A 49 19.01 -3.92 13.73
N ASP A 50 19.34 -3.03 14.69
CA ASP A 50 20.00 -1.77 14.37
C ASP A 50 19.21 -0.92 13.36
N ILE A 51 17.86 -0.96 13.44
CA ILE A 51 16.96 -0.27 12.51
C ILE A 51 17.06 1.24 12.71
N ILE A 52 17.26 1.97 11.63
CA ILE A 52 17.39 3.42 11.63
C ILE A 52 16.01 4.04 11.38
N ASP A 53 15.61 4.97 12.27
CA ASP A 53 14.39 5.75 12.09
C ASP A 53 14.54 7.17 12.64
N TRP A 54 13.66 8.06 12.23
CA TRP A 54 13.54 9.40 12.76
C TRP A 54 12.63 9.40 13.97
N VAL A 55 13.17 9.83 15.11
CA VAL A 55 12.55 9.72 16.42
C VAL A 55 12.29 11.10 17.00
N TRP A 56 11.08 11.29 17.51
CA TRP A 56 10.69 12.47 18.27
C TRP A 56 10.52 12.11 19.74
N ARG A 57 11.15 12.86 20.63
CA ARG A 57 10.97 12.74 22.09
C ARG A 57 10.69 14.12 22.68
N GLU A 58 9.90 14.17 23.73
CA GLU A 58 9.60 15.43 24.44
C GLU A 58 10.83 16.05 25.09
N ASP A 59 11.80 15.25 25.49
CA ASP A 59 13.07 15.65 26.11
C ASP A 59 14.10 16.17 25.08
N MET A 60 13.82 16.05 23.80
CA MET A 60 14.64 16.58 22.72
C MET A 60 14.19 18.01 22.36
N ASP A 61 15.05 18.73 21.72
CA ASP A 61 14.95 20.15 21.35
C ASP A 61 13.82 20.51 20.36
N GLY A 62 12.76 19.74 20.31
CA GLY A 62 11.64 19.92 19.39
C GLY A 62 11.99 19.54 17.96
N LYS A 63 12.89 18.58 17.77
CA LYS A 63 13.35 18.11 16.46
C LYS A 63 13.25 16.61 16.31
N TRP A 64 13.29 16.16 15.07
CA TRP A 64 13.45 14.76 14.73
C TRP A 64 14.93 14.39 14.74
N HIS A 65 15.29 13.32 15.42
CA HIS A 65 16.64 12.79 15.47
C HIS A 65 16.72 11.48 14.70
N SER A 66 17.76 11.31 13.91
CA SER A 66 18.07 10.01 13.30
C SER A 66 18.68 9.10 14.36
N GLU A 67 17.97 8.08 14.76
CA GLU A 67 18.38 7.15 15.81
C GLU A 67 18.32 5.69 15.34
N GLN A 68 19.07 4.86 16.03
CA GLN A 68 19.08 3.43 15.85
C GLN A 68 18.20 2.73 16.88
N THR A 69 17.16 2.02 16.41
CA THR A 69 16.31 1.17 17.23
C THR A 69 16.90 -0.23 17.32
N SER A 70 17.04 -0.77 18.52
CA SER A 70 17.71 -2.04 18.73
C SER A 70 17.04 -3.24 18.05
N ARG A 71 15.69 -3.23 17.92
CA ARG A 71 14.91 -4.36 17.38
C ARG A 71 13.60 -3.92 16.74
N LEU A 72 13.34 -4.48 15.56
CA LEU A 72 12.04 -4.43 14.89
C LEU A 72 11.74 -5.79 14.26
N ASP A 73 10.84 -6.53 14.83
CA ASP A 73 10.38 -7.80 14.28
C ASP A 73 9.10 -7.57 13.48
N THR A 74 9.03 -8.13 12.27
CA THR A 74 7.88 -7.99 11.37
C THR A 74 7.33 -9.36 11.03
N TYR A 75 6.01 -9.53 11.13
CA TYR A 75 5.28 -10.73 10.75
C TYR A 75 4.33 -10.38 9.62
N GLY A 76 4.29 -11.20 8.59
CA GLY A 76 3.39 -10.99 7.46
C GLY A 76 2.76 -12.29 6.96
N VAL A 77 1.52 -12.15 6.47
CA VAL A 77 0.75 -13.21 5.80
C VAL A 77 0.15 -12.63 4.53
N GLU A 78 0.34 -13.32 3.41
CA GLU A 78 -0.28 -12.99 2.13
C GLU A 78 -1.03 -14.22 1.60
N LEU A 79 -2.29 -14.03 1.25
CA LEU A 79 -3.17 -15.01 0.64
C LEU A 79 -3.61 -14.50 -0.73
N THR A 80 -3.57 -15.36 -1.73
CA THR A 80 -4.17 -15.08 -3.04
C THR A 80 -4.95 -16.29 -3.50
N GLY A 81 -6.19 -16.10 -3.95
CA GLY A 81 -7.00 -17.09 -4.61
C GLY A 81 -7.42 -16.61 -5.99
N GLY A 82 -7.29 -17.42 -7.02
CA GLY A 82 -7.58 -17.02 -8.38
C GLY A 82 -8.40 -18.07 -9.15
N TYR A 83 -9.25 -17.56 -10.01
CA TYR A 83 -9.96 -18.29 -11.04
C TYR A 83 -9.70 -17.67 -12.40
N ALA A 84 -9.39 -18.47 -13.42
CA ALA A 84 -9.23 -17.99 -14.79
C ALA A 84 -9.86 -18.98 -15.79
N ALA A 85 -10.67 -18.45 -16.72
CA ALA A 85 -11.30 -19.23 -17.76
C ALA A 85 -11.04 -18.63 -19.14
N ALA A 86 -10.73 -19.47 -20.13
CA ALA A 86 -10.55 -19.04 -21.50
C ALA A 86 -11.87 -18.59 -22.14
N GLU A 87 -13.01 -19.13 -21.71
CA GLU A 87 -14.33 -18.87 -22.26
C GLU A 87 -15.35 -18.67 -21.16
N GLY A 88 -16.52 -18.12 -21.51
CA GLY A 88 -17.62 -17.85 -20.62
C GLY A 88 -17.72 -16.38 -20.20
N PHE A 89 -18.73 -16.09 -19.39
CA PHE A 89 -19.02 -14.75 -18.86
C PHE A 89 -17.91 -14.29 -17.90
N LEU A 90 -17.62 -15.10 -16.88
CA LEU A 90 -16.54 -14.82 -15.92
C LEU A 90 -15.19 -15.25 -16.51
N ARG A 91 -14.29 -14.32 -16.73
CA ARG A 91 -12.97 -14.55 -17.31
C ARG A 91 -11.90 -14.73 -16.27
N ARG A 92 -11.97 -13.91 -15.24
CA ARG A 92 -11.01 -13.93 -14.13
C ARG A 92 -11.69 -13.44 -12.86
N ALA A 93 -11.34 -14.06 -11.76
CA ALA A 93 -11.60 -13.52 -10.43
C ALA A 93 -10.34 -13.76 -9.59
N THR A 94 -9.91 -12.76 -8.84
CA THR A 94 -8.75 -12.86 -7.95
C THR A 94 -9.11 -12.19 -6.64
N LEU A 95 -9.00 -12.94 -5.56
CA LEU A 95 -9.07 -12.44 -4.19
C LEU A 95 -7.66 -12.42 -3.63
N SER A 96 -7.24 -11.30 -3.08
CA SER A 96 -5.97 -11.16 -2.36
C SER A 96 -6.21 -10.56 -0.99
N TYR A 97 -5.43 -11.02 -0.02
CA TYR A 97 -5.41 -10.48 1.33
C TYR A 97 -3.98 -10.47 1.86
N GLY A 98 -3.59 -9.35 2.44
CA GLY A 98 -2.31 -9.17 3.12
C GLY A 98 -2.53 -8.65 4.53
N TYR A 99 -1.77 -9.21 5.45
CA TYR A 99 -1.67 -8.75 6.84
C TYR A 99 -0.21 -8.60 7.23
N ILE A 100 0.11 -7.48 7.86
CA ILE A 100 1.44 -7.19 8.42
C ILE A 100 1.26 -6.67 9.84
N THR A 101 2.12 -7.11 10.74
CA THR A 101 2.26 -6.54 12.07
C THR A 101 3.72 -6.46 12.47
N THR A 102 4.05 -5.52 13.34
CA THR A 102 5.40 -5.31 13.83
C THR A 102 5.42 -5.36 15.36
N ASP A 103 6.51 -5.90 15.91
CA ASP A 103 6.81 -5.85 17.32
C ASP A 103 8.18 -5.17 17.51
N ARG A 104 8.24 -4.21 18.43
CA ARG A 104 9.46 -3.46 18.73
C ARG A 104 9.65 -3.28 20.23
N ASN A 105 10.88 -3.07 20.63
CA ASN A 105 11.28 -3.01 22.03
C ASN A 105 11.40 -1.57 22.59
N THR A 106 10.82 -0.56 21.93
CA THR A 106 10.93 0.84 22.35
C THR A 106 9.58 1.57 22.27
N GLU A 107 9.27 2.34 23.34
CA GLU A 107 8.07 3.19 23.42
C GLU A 107 8.20 4.54 22.67
N VAL A 108 9.24 4.70 21.86
CA VAL A 108 9.55 5.98 21.21
C VAL A 108 8.69 6.16 19.94
N VAL A 109 8.21 7.38 19.71
CA VAL A 109 7.49 7.75 18.49
C VAL A 109 8.48 7.73 17.32
N ALA A 110 8.39 6.71 16.49
CA ALA A 110 9.20 6.55 15.28
C ALA A 110 8.36 6.88 14.05
N ARG A 111 8.94 7.61 13.10
CA ARG A 111 8.23 8.14 11.94
C ARG A 111 7.78 7.07 10.94
N SER A 112 8.61 6.06 10.70
CA SER A 112 8.40 5.10 9.62
C SER A 112 8.03 3.70 10.09
N ALA A 113 8.57 3.25 11.22
CA ALA A 113 8.40 1.87 11.68
C ALA A 113 6.96 1.51 12.09
N MET A 114 6.12 2.49 12.38
CA MET A 114 4.74 2.30 12.81
C MET A 114 3.70 2.63 11.73
N ASP A 115 4.10 3.25 10.64
CA ASP A 115 3.20 3.63 9.54
C ASP A 115 3.28 2.62 8.41
N PHE A 116 2.51 1.55 8.52
CA PHE A 116 2.44 0.48 7.52
C PHE A 116 1.01 0.04 7.24
N MET A 117 0.77 -0.53 6.06
CA MET A 117 -0.53 -1.09 5.70
C MET A 117 -0.76 -2.41 6.45
N LYS A 118 -1.53 -2.34 7.55
CA LYS A 118 -1.80 -3.47 8.44
C LYS A 118 -2.67 -4.53 7.78
N HIS A 119 -3.77 -4.11 7.17
CA HIS A 119 -4.66 -4.96 6.40
C HIS A 119 -4.88 -4.40 5.00
N LYS A 120 -4.78 -5.27 4.01
CA LYS A 120 -5.13 -4.96 2.62
C LYS A 120 -5.88 -6.14 2.04
N ALA A 121 -7.12 -5.93 1.59
CA ALA A 121 -7.89 -6.93 0.87
C ALA A 121 -8.31 -6.36 -0.49
N ALA A 122 -8.29 -7.18 -1.54
CA ALA A 122 -8.78 -6.79 -2.85
C ALA A 122 -9.46 -7.96 -3.56
N LEU A 123 -10.59 -7.69 -4.18
CA LEU A 123 -11.30 -8.59 -5.10
C LEU A 123 -11.31 -7.96 -6.48
N ALA A 124 -10.61 -8.57 -7.42
CA ALA A 124 -10.62 -8.19 -8.83
C ALA A 124 -11.45 -9.21 -9.63
N VAL A 125 -12.39 -8.72 -10.43
CA VAL A 125 -13.26 -9.54 -11.27
C VAL A 125 -13.25 -9.00 -12.69
N GLU A 126 -13.04 -9.88 -13.67
CA GLU A 126 -13.16 -9.56 -15.09
C GLU A 126 -14.26 -10.41 -15.71
N VAL A 127 -15.26 -9.75 -16.28
CA VAL A 127 -16.33 -10.39 -17.01
C VAL A 127 -16.32 -9.96 -18.48
N ARG A 128 -16.72 -10.89 -19.34
CA ARG A 128 -16.99 -10.60 -20.76
C ARG A 128 -18.47 -10.74 -21.00
N PHE A 129 -19.09 -9.64 -21.35
CA PHE A 129 -20.50 -9.60 -21.76
C PHE A 129 -20.55 -9.04 -23.17
N LEU A 130 -21.44 -9.51 -23.98
CA LEU A 130 -21.41 -9.28 -25.42
C LEU A 130 -20.08 -9.72 -26.07
N ARG A 131 -20.10 -9.96 -27.38
CA ARG A 131 -18.92 -10.54 -28.11
C ARG A 131 -17.64 -9.69 -28.02
N ARG A 132 -17.75 -8.40 -27.68
CA ARG A 132 -16.66 -7.43 -27.81
C ARG A 132 -16.46 -6.55 -26.59
N MET A 133 -17.23 -6.75 -25.55
CA MET A 133 -17.15 -5.92 -24.34
C MET A 133 -16.65 -6.73 -23.15
N SER A 134 -15.78 -6.11 -22.36
CA SER A 134 -15.36 -6.63 -21.07
C SER A 134 -15.43 -5.54 -20.01
N LEU A 135 -15.77 -5.94 -18.79
CA LEU A 135 -15.75 -5.11 -17.61
C LEU A 135 -14.80 -5.75 -16.60
N ALA A 136 -13.82 -4.99 -16.15
CA ALA A 136 -12.99 -5.34 -15.01
C ALA A 136 -13.36 -4.41 -13.86
N LEU A 137 -13.58 -4.99 -12.68
CA LEU A 137 -13.83 -4.27 -11.43
C LEU A 137 -12.84 -4.73 -10.38
N THR A 138 -12.36 -3.80 -9.59
CA THR A 138 -11.51 -4.08 -8.42
C THR A 138 -12.07 -3.35 -7.21
N ALA A 139 -12.49 -4.11 -6.21
CA ALA A 139 -12.92 -3.62 -4.91
C ALA A 139 -11.79 -3.85 -3.90
N SER A 140 -11.37 -2.81 -3.20
CA SER A 140 -10.24 -2.88 -2.27
C SER A 140 -10.58 -2.25 -0.93
N VAL A 141 -10.11 -2.88 0.15
CA VAL A 141 -10.20 -2.35 1.52
C VAL A 141 -8.78 -2.23 2.07
N TYR A 142 -8.51 -1.12 2.71
CA TYR A 142 -7.22 -0.78 3.30
C TYR A 142 -7.41 -0.36 4.74
N ASP A 143 -6.54 -0.86 5.60
CA ASP A 143 -6.44 -0.44 7.00
C ASP A 143 -4.96 -0.23 7.31
N ARG A 144 -4.60 1.03 7.59
CA ARG A 144 -3.23 1.45 7.88
C ARG A 144 -3.05 1.59 9.38
N ASN A 145 -1.96 1.08 9.91
CA ASN A 145 -1.52 1.34 11.27
C ASN A 145 -0.78 2.68 11.33
N GLY A 146 -0.85 3.36 12.48
CA GLY A 146 -0.17 4.63 12.68
C GLY A 146 -1.11 5.83 12.71
N SER A 147 -0.51 6.99 12.80
CA SER A 147 -1.19 8.28 12.86
C SER A 147 -0.44 9.34 12.06
N TYR A 148 -1.10 10.43 11.76
CA TYR A 148 -0.51 11.56 11.06
C TYR A 148 -0.90 12.87 11.73
N THR A 149 -0.10 13.92 11.51
CA THR A 149 -0.43 15.28 11.95
C THR A 149 -1.30 15.93 10.88
N ASP A 150 -2.55 16.25 11.23
CA ASP A 150 -3.47 17.01 10.40
C ASP A 150 -3.39 18.51 10.74
N TYR A 151 -3.40 19.35 9.71
CA TYR A 151 -3.45 20.79 9.81
C TYR A 151 -4.80 21.27 9.28
N PRO A 152 -5.83 21.40 10.15
CA PRO A 152 -7.21 21.66 9.72
C PRO A 152 -7.39 23.00 9.01
N THR A 153 -6.51 23.98 9.27
CA THR A 153 -6.53 25.29 8.62
C THR A 153 -5.39 25.39 7.60
N PRO A 154 -5.68 25.45 6.30
CA PRO A 154 -4.65 25.63 5.27
C PRO A 154 -3.82 26.91 5.52
N GLY A 155 -2.49 26.75 5.58
CA GLY A 155 -1.56 27.85 5.79
C GLY A 155 -1.30 28.22 7.25
N ASP A 156 -2.01 27.63 8.21
CA ASP A 156 -1.78 27.82 9.64
C ASP A 156 -1.21 26.55 10.27
N ALA A 157 0.09 26.51 10.47
CA ALA A 157 0.78 25.40 11.14
C ALA A 157 0.73 25.47 12.67
N SER A 158 0.15 26.51 13.26
CA SER A 158 0.06 26.68 14.71
C SER A 158 -1.00 25.78 15.35
N VAL A 159 -2.00 25.36 14.55
CA VAL A 159 -3.05 24.42 14.99
C VAL A 159 -2.84 23.09 14.30
N SER A 160 -2.37 22.09 15.03
CA SER A 160 -2.20 20.74 14.53
C SER A 160 -2.93 19.73 15.42
N GLN A 161 -3.41 18.63 14.82
CA GLN A 161 -4.06 17.53 15.51
C GLN A 161 -3.45 16.21 15.05
N VAL A 162 -3.14 15.33 15.99
CA VAL A 162 -2.76 13.95 15.63
C VAL A 162 -4.05 13.17 15.38
N ARG A 163 -4.12 12.50 14.24
CA ARG A 163 -5.24 11.63 13.83
C ARG A 163 -4.74 10.27 13.46
N ASP A 164 -5.42 9.23 13.91
CA ASP A 164 -5.21 7.86 13.44
C ASP A 164 -5.72 7.72 12.00
N TYR A 165 -5.11 6.80 11.24
CA TYR A 165 -5.64 6.46 9.91
C TYR A 165 -6.96 5.71 10.05
N GLU A 166 -7.93 6.08 9.24
CA GLU A 166 -9.21 5.38 9.13
C GLU A 166 -9.17 4.36 8.00
N PRO A 167 -9.74 3.15 8.19
CA PRO A 167 -9.91 2.20 7.10
C PRO A 167 -10.75 2.78 5.97
N TYR A 168 -10.38 2.48 4.74
CA TYR A 168 -11.10 2.98 3.57
C TYR A 168 -11.33 1.91 2.50
N PHE A 169 -12.38 2.13 1.71
CA PHE A 169 -12.78 1.29 0.59
C PHE A 169 -12.64 2.05 -0.73
N LEU A 170 -12.07 1.38 -1.74
CA LEU A 170 -11.99 1.88 -3.11
C LEU A 170 -12.63 0.90 -4.08
N LEU A 171 -13.34 1.44 -5.06
CA LEU A 171 -13.86 0.70 -6.20
C LEU A 171 -13.31 1.30 -7.48
N ASP A 172 -12.61 0.48 -8.26
CA ASP A 172 -12.07 0.83 -9.57
C ASP A 172 -12.72 0.00 -10.66
N GLY A 173 -12.81 0.53 -11.86
CA GLY A 173 -13.41 -0.18 -12.99
C GLY A 173 -12.82 0.19 -14.32
N ARG A 174 -12.77 -0.77 -15.24
CA ARG A 174 -12.44 -0.57 -16.67
C ARG A 174 -13.49 -1.22 -17.53
N LEU A 175 -14.14 -0.43 -18.36
CA LEU A 175 -14.98 -0.90 -19.45
C LEU A 175 -14.19 -0.86 -20.76
N SER A 176 -14.13 -1.98 -21.46
CA SER A 176 -13.42 -2.08 -22.74
C SER A 176 -14.33 -2.60 -23.84
N TRP A 177 -14.15 -2.07 -25.04
CA TRP A 177 -14.75 -2.57 -26.27
C TRP A 177 -13.66 -2.77 -27.34
N GLY A 178 -13.65 -3.91 -28.02
CA GLY A 178 -12.61 -4.21 -29.01
C GLY A 178 -13.15 -4.79 -30.29
N LYS A 179 -12.64 -4.32 -31.45
CA LYS A 179 -12.93 -4.85 -32.78
C LYS A 179 -11.70 -4.83 -33.67
N GLY A 180 -11.26 -6.01 -34.12
CA GLY A 180 -10.06 -6.13 -34.96
C GLY A 180 -8.82 -5.57 -34.23
N VAL A 181 -8.17 -4.62 -34.89
CA VAL A 181 -6.95 -3.98 -34.38
C VAL A 181 -7.22 -2.87 -33.35
N CYS A 182 -8.49 -2.48 -33.18
CA CYS A 182 -8.86 -1.34 -32.33
C CYS A 182 -9.50 -1.80 -31.01
N ARG A 183 -9.06 -1.22 -29.88
CA ARG A 183 -9.69 -1.34 -28.57
C ARG A 183 -9.89 0.04 -27.96
N LEU A 184 -11.13 0.33 -27.59
CA LEU A 184 -11.50 1.51 -26.81
C LEU A 184 -11.64 1.09 -25.34
N TYR A 185 -11.31 1.99 -24.42
CA TYR A 185 -11.56 1.75 -23.00
C TYR A 185 -11.89 3.04 -22.25
N VAL A 186 -12.61 2.87 -21.15
CA VAL A 186 -12.85 3.90 -20.14
C VAL A 186 -12.43 3.31 -18.80
N ASP A 187 -11.58 4.02 -18.09
CA ASP A 187 -11.17 3.73 -16.72
C ASP A 187 -11.85 4.69 -15.76
N ALA A 188 -12.33 4.17 -14.66
CA ALA A 188 -12.79 4.95 -13.53
C ALA A 188 -12.08 4.45 -12.27
N THR A 189 -11.39 5.32 -11.57
CA THR A 189 -10.74 5.02 -10.29
C THR A 189 -11.50 5.72 -9.17
N ASN A 190 -11.52 5.07 -7.99
CA ASN A 190 -12.25 5.55 -6.83
C ASN A 190 -13.71 5.96 -7.18
N ILE A 191 -14.46 5.04 -7.84
CA ILE A 191 -15.83 5.28 -8.32
C ILE A 191 -16.76 5.75 -7.20
N THR A 192 -16.49 5.32 -5.96
CA THR A 192 -17.26 5.69 -4.76
C THR A 192 -16.97 7.10 -4.24
N ASP A 193 -16.02 7.81 -4.85
CA ASP A 193 -15.52 9.12 -4.41
C ASP A 193 -15.14 9.15 -2.93
N THR A 194 -14.53 8.05 -2.46
CA THR A 194 -14.08 7.91 -1.08
C THR A 194 -12.98 8.92 -0.79
N ARG A 195 -13.14 9.69 0.27
CA ARG A 195 -12.10 10.61 0.77
C ARG A 195 -11.19 9.83 1.70
N TYR A 196 -9.92 9.77 1.38
CA TYR A 196 -8.94 9.04 2.17
C TYR A 196 -7.57 9.73 2.14
N CYS A 197 -6.77 9.42 3.15
CA CYS A 197 -5.39 9.85 3.24
C CYS A 197 -4.48 8.62 3.15
N ASP A 198 -3.33 8.81 2.54
CA ASP A 198 -2.24 7.83 2.58
C ASP A 198 -1.10 8.36 3.47
N LEU A 199 0.09 7.83 3.34
CA LEU A 199 1.27 8.12 4.15
C LEU A 199 1.39 9.62 4.46
N GLY A 200 1.56 9.95 5.76
CA GLY A 200 1.73 11.32 6.22
C GLY A 200 0.46 12.20 6.12
N GLY A 201 -0.72 11.60 6.06
CA GLY A 201 -1.98 12.35 5.98
C GLY A 201 -2.23 13.03 4.63
N ILE A 202 -1.49 12.66 3.59
CA ILE A 202 -1.66 13.23 2.24
C ILE A 202 -2.99 12.75 1.69
N ARG A 203 -3.88 13.71 1.40
CA ARG A 203 -5.17 13.43 0.76
C ARG A 203 -4.96 12.99 -0.68
N LEU A 204 -5.56 11.87 -1.04
CA LEU A 204 -5.51 11.35 -2.40
C LEU A 204 -6.74 11.75 -3.22
N PRO A 205 -6.64 11.70 -4.57
CA PRO A 205 -7.73 12.11 -5.46
C PRO A 205 -9.01 11.32 -5.20
N GLY A 206 -10.15 12.00 -5.34
CA GLY A 206 -11.46 11.37 -5.41
C GLY A 206 -11.69 10.62 -6.72
N ALA A 207 -12.94 10.55 -7.18
CA ALA A 207 -13.31 9.88 -8.41
C ALA A 207 -12.59 10.50 -9.63
N TRP A 208 -11.98 9.63 -10.44
CA TRP A 208 -11.25 10.04 -11.64
C TRP A 208 -11.63 9.15 -12.81
N VAL A 209 -11.91 9.75 -13.97
CA VAL A 209 -12.30 9.02 -15.19
C VAL A 209 -11.34 9.38 -16.32
N THR A 210 -10.84 8.37 -17.01
CA THR A 210 -10.00 8.52 -18.21
C THR A 210 -10.49 7.62 -19.33
N GLY A 211 -10.18 7.95 -20.55
CA GLY A 211 -10.49 7.13 -21.72
C GLY A 211 -9.32 7.02 -22.67
N GLY A 212 -9.27 5.93 -23.43
CA GLY A 212 -8.18 5.72 -24.36
C GLY A 212 -8.51 4.75 -25.49
N VAL A 213 -7.61 4.74 -26.47
CA VAL A 213 -7.65 3.88 -27.65
C VAL A 213 -6.34 3.12 -27.74
N VAL A 214 -6.42 1.81 -27.96
CA VAL A 214 -5.26 0.95 -28.25
C VAL A 214 -5.40 0.43 -29.68
N LEU A 215 -4.39 0.69 -30.49
CA LEU A 215 -4.28 0.14 -31.85
C LEU A 215 -3.16 -0.90 -31.87
N THR A 216 -3.48 -2.13 -32.27
CA THR A 216 -2.50 -3.20 -32.46
C THR A 216 -2.20 -3.32 -33.93
N ILE A 217 -1.05 -2.80 -34.37
CA ILE A 217 -0.62 -2.78 -35.78
C ILE A 217 0.43 -3.88 -35.94
N GLY A 218 0.13 -4.86 -36.76
CA GLY A 218 1.08 -5.82 -37.31
C GLY A 218 1.49 -6.97 -36.40
N ARG A 219 1.17 -8.16 -36.80
CA ARG A 219 2.01 -9.36 -36.82
C ARG A 219 1.94 -9.95 -38.23
#